data_6539c272c16f9e40106a19ed1f7d54a0
#
_entry.id   6539c272c16f9e40106a19ed1f7d54a0
#
_cell.length_a   1.000
_cell.length_b   1.000
_cell.length_c   1.000
_cell.angle_alpha   90.00
_cell.angle_beta   90.00
_cell.angle_gamma   90.00
#
_symmetry.space_group_name_H-M   'P 1'
#
loop_
_entity.id
_entity.type
_entity.pdbx_description
1 polymer ?
#
loop_
_entity_poly.entity_id
_entity_poly.type
_entity_poly.pdbx_seq_one_letter_code
_entity_poly.pdbx_strand_id
1 'polypeptide(L)'
;KLSWELFRDTVIEQCEQGVDYMTIHAGVLLRYVPLTANRVTGIVSRGGSIMADWCLRHHQESFLYTHFDELCDIFAKYDVAFSLGDGLRPGSLADANDAAQLSELMTLGELTERAWAKDVQVMIEGPGHVPFDTVRMNIELEKAVCHNAPFYTLGTLTTDTAPGYDHITSAIGATEIGRYGTAMLCYVT
;
A
#
# COMPACT_ATOMS: atom_id res chain seq x y z
N LYS A 1 -21.39 11.25 -1.04
CA LYS A 1 -20.20 11.86 -0.43
C LYS A 1 -19.48 10.78 0.37
N LEU A 2 -18.17 10.62 0.18
CA LEU A 2 -17.39 9.58 0.89
C LEU A 2 -17.40 9.85 2.40
N SER A 3 -17.78 8.84 3.19
CA SER A 3 -17.78 8.86 4.65
C SER A 3 -17.41 7.49 5.19
N TRP A 4 -17.10 7.40 6.48
CA TRP A 4 -16.83 6.14 7.15
C TRP A 4 -18.00 5.16 7.03
N GLU A 5 -19.22 5.62 7.30
CA GLU A 5 -20.41 4.77 7.28
C GLU A 5 -20.63 4.14 5.90
N LEU A 6 -20.54 4.95 4.84
CA LEU A 6 -20.69 4.45 3.47
C LEU A 6 -19.59 3.44 3.12
N PHE A 7 -18.36 3.73 3.51
CA PHE A 7 -17.22 2.84 3.27
C PHE A 7 -17.39 1.52 4.03
N ARG A 8 -17.70 1.58 5.32
CA ARG A 8 -17.95 0.41 6.17
C ARG A 8 -19.05 -0.48 5.59
N ASP A 9 -20.19 0.11 5.23
CA ASP A 9 -21.33 -0.65 4.72
C ASP A 9 -21.01 -1.33 3.39
N THR A 10 -20.24 -0.65 2.52
CA THR A 10 -19.74 -1.24 1.25
C THR A 10 -18.76 -2.38 1.51
N VAL A 11 -17.86 -2.23 2.48
CA VAL A 11 -16.93 -3.30 2.87
C VAL A 11 -17.70 -4.53 3.37
N ILE A 12 -18.69 -4.34 4.23
CA ILE A 12 -19.54 -5.45 4.72
C ILE A 12 -20.25 -6.16 3.55
N GLU A 13 -20.85 -5.40 2.64
CA GLU A 13 -21.50 -5.95 1.45
C GLU A 13 -20.55 -6.82 0.61
N GLN A 14 -19.32 -6.35 0.40
CA GLN A 14 -18.30 -7.10 -0.35
C GLN A 14 -17.83 -8.34 0.41
N CYS A 15 -17.68 -8.26 1.74
CA CYS A 15 -17.40 -9.44 2.56
C CYS A 15 -18.48 -10.50 2.45
N GLU A 16 -19.77 -10.10 2.44
CA GLU A 16 -20.91 -11.00 2.27
C GLU A 16 -20.96 -11.64 0.87
N GLN A 17 -20.35 -10.99 -0.14
CA GLN A 17 -20.19 -11.55 -1.48
C GLN A 17 -19.05 -12.58 -1.57
N GLY A 18 -18.27 -12.77 -0.54
CA GLY A 18 -17.25 -13.82 -0.42
C GLY A 18 -15.89 -13.44 -1.02
N VAL A 19 -15.44 -12.22 -0.86
CA VAL A 19 -14.06 -11.83 -1.22
C VAL A 19 -13.06 -12.43 -0.24
N ASP A 20 -11.87 -12.80 -0.71
CA ASP A 20 -10.81 -13.36 0.13
C ASP A 20 -9.93 -12.30 0.78
N TYR A 21 -9.74 -11.16 0.11
CA TYR A 21 -8.98 -10.03 0.63
C TYR A 21 -9.43 -8.70 0.01
N MET A 22 -9.12 -7.60 0.69
CA MET A 22 -9.38 -6.25 0.18
C MET A 22 -8.18 -5.33 0.37
N THR A 23 -7.93 -4.48 -0.63
CA THR A 23 -6.93 -3.41 -0.52
C THR A 23 -7.50 -2.23 0.24
N ILE A 24 -6.87 -1.88 1.35
CA ILE A 24 -7.26 -0.76 2.23
C ILE A 24 -6.07 0.19 2.41
N HIS A 25 -6.19 1.43 1.93
CA HIS A 25 -5.14 2.45 2.02
C HIS A 25 -5.18 3.19 3.39
N ALA A 26 -5.07 2.44 4.48
CA ALA A 26 -5.15 2.98 5.84
C ALA A 26 -3.86 3.71 6.29
N GLY A 27 -2.75 3.55 5.57
CA GLY A 27 -1.47 4.19 5.88
C GLY A 27 -1.32 5.63 5.35
N VAL A 28 -2.28 6.14 4.57
CA VAL A 28 -2.26 7.51 4.05
C VAL A 28 -2.73 8.48 5.14
N LEU A 29 -1.77 8.99 5.92
CA LEU A 29 -2.07 9.90 7.03
C LEU A 29 -1.98 11.36 6.60
N LEU A 30 -2.83 12.20 7.19
CA LEU A 30 -2.85 13.65 6.93
C LEU A 30 -1.45 14.28 7.03
N ARG A 31 -0.65 13.89 8.03
CA ARG A 31 0.70 14.39 8.25
C ARG A 31 1.71 14.01 7.16
N TYR A 32 1.42 12.98 6.34
CA TYR A 32 2.30 12.53 5.26
C TYR A 32 1.99 13.19 3.93
N VAL A 33 0.79 13.71 3.75
CA VAL A 33 0.36 14.33 2.48
C VAL A 33 1.31 15.47 2.04
N PRO A 34 1.76 16.38 2.93
CA PRO A 34 2.73 17.43 2.54
C PRO A 34 4.07 16.91 2.03
N LEU A 35 4.47 15.69 2.42
CA LEU A 35 5.73 15.09 1.98
C LEU A 35 5.75 14.77 0.48
N THR A 36 4.57 14.71 -0.15
CA THR A 36 4.43 14.44 -1.60
C THR A 36 4.45 15.69 -2.47
N ALA A 37 4.52 16.89 -1.87
CA ALA A 37 4.36 18.17 -2.58
C ALA A 37 5.43 18.41 -3.66
N ASN A 38 6.64 17.88 -3.48
CA ASN A 38 7.76 18.06 -4.40
C ASN A 38 7.98 16.86 -5.33
N ARG A 39 7.08 15.88 -5.34
CA ARG A 39 7.17 14.72 -6.21
C ARG A 39 6.94 15.09 -7.67
N VAL A 40 7.64 14.40 -8.57
CA VAL A 40 7.43 14.51 -10.01
C VAL A 40 6.05 14.02 -10.42
N THR A 41 5.59 12.91 -9.82
CA THR A 41 4.30 12.28 -10.15
C THR A 41 3.22 12.47 -9.09
N GLY A 42 3.53 13.13 -7.96
CA GLY A 42 2.56 13.32 -6.86
C GLY A 42 2.11 12.01 -6.21
N ILE A 43 0.81 11.84 -6.04
CA ILE A 43 0.18 10.63 -5.49
C ILE A 43 -0.50 9.88 -6.62
N VAL A 44 0.14 8.82 -7.14
CA VAL A 44 -0.33 8.05 -8.30
C VAL A 44 -1.38 6.99 -7.93
N SER A 45 -1.44 6.57 -6.67
CA SER A 45 -2.47 5.67 -6.20
C SER A 45 -3.84 6.35 -6.24
N ARG A 46 -4.82 5.74 -6.90
CA ARG A 46 -6.19 6.28 -6.93
C ARG A 46 -6.80 6.35 -5.53
N GLY A 47 -6.71 5.26 -4.75
CA GLY A 47 -7.19 5.23 -3.37
C GLY A 47 -6.41 6.19 -2.47
N GLY A 48 -5.08 6.23 -2.61
CA GLY A 48 -4.21 7.14 -1.88
C GLY A 48 -4.54 8.61 -2.14
N SER A 49 -4.73 9.00 -3.40
CA SER A 49 -5.08 10.39 -3.76
C SER A 49 -6.47 10.80 -3.28
N ILE A 50 -7.46 9.89 -3.35
CA ILE A 50 -8.81 10.15 -2.82
C ILE A 50 -8.77 10.37 -1.30
N MET A 51 -8.03 9.54 -0.57
CA MET A 51 -7.91 9.69 0.89
C MET A 51 -7.12 10.94 1.27
N ALA A 52 -6.04 11.25 0.56
CA ALA A 52 -5.29 12.49 0.77
C ALA A 52 -6.17 13.74 0.55
N ASP A 53 -6.94 13.79 -0.56
CA ASP A 53 -7.89 14.87 -0.82
C ASP A 53 -8.97 14.95 0.26
N TRP A 54 -9.50 13.80 0.69
CA TRP A 54 -10.47 13.74 1.79
C TRP A 54 -9.92 14.34 3.08
N CYS A 55 -8.70 13.93 3.49
CA CYS A 55 -8.05 14.44 4.69
C CYS A 55 -7.85 15.96 4.64
N LEU A 56 -7.37 16.48 3.49
CA LEU A 56 -7.14 17.90 3.31
C LEU A 56 -8.43 18.71 3.34
N ARG A 57 -9.49 18.25 2.66
CA ARG A 57 -10.79 18.97 2.60
C ARG A 57 -11.54 18.98 3.92
N HIS A 58 -11.38 17.94 4.73
CA HIS A 58 -12.08 17.84 6.02
C HIS A 58 -11.23 18.29 7.19
N HIS A 59 -9.93 18.56 6.98
CA HIS A 59 -8.95 18.85 8.03
C HIS A 59 -8.96 17.81 9.13
N GLN A 60 -9.09 16.53 8.75
CA GLN A 60 -9.20 15.38 9.64
C GLN A 60 -8.28 14.26 9.19
N GLU A 61 -7.87 13.40 10.14
CA GLU A 61 -7.14 12.19 9.84
C GLU A 61 -8.02 11.20 9.06
N SER A 62 -7.38 10.38 8.23
CA SER A 62 -8.04 9.35 7.44
C SER A 62 -8.96 8.49 8.30
N PHE A 63 -10.23 8.38 7.94
CA PHE A 63 -11.15 7.50 8.65
C PHE A 63 -10.76 6.02 8.50
N LEU A 64 -10.02 5.64 7.47
CA LEU A 64 -9.48 4.28 7.32
C LEU A 64 -8.46 3.94 8.42
N TYR A 65 -7.70 4.93 8.88
CA TYR A 65 -6.78 4.77 9.99
C TYR A 65 -7.49 4.86 11.34
N THR A 66 -8.37 5.86 11.53
CA THR A 66 -9.04 6.07 12.82
C THR A 66 -10.04 4.98 13.17
N HIS A 67 -10.64 4.31 12.17
CA HIS A 67 -11.55 3.18 12.32
C HIS A 67 -10.92 1.83 11.96
N PHE A 68 -9.59 1.74 11.96
CA PHE A 68 -8.90 0.53 11.53
C PHE A 68 -9.27 -0.69 12.40
N ASP A 69 -9.44 -0.50 13.69
CA ASP A 69 -9.84 -1.60 14.58
C ASP A 69 -11.25 -2.13 14.29
N GLU A 70 -12.16 -1.25 13.86
CA GLU A 70 -13.50 -1.66 13.40
C GLU A 70 -13.41 -2.46 12.08
N LEU A 71 -12.51 -2.07 11.17
CA LEU A 71 -12.24 -2.84 9.96
C LEU A 71 -11.68 -4.22 10.28
N CYS A 72 -10.77 -4.31 11.25
CA CYS A 72 -10.26 -5.60 11.72
C CYS A 72 -11.39 -6.49 12.27
N ASP A 73 -12.31 -5.94 13.05
CA ASP A 73 -13.47 -6.70 13.59
C ASP A 73 -14.38 -7.22 12.47
N ILE A 74 -14.59 -6.44 11.41
CA ILE A 74 -15.34 -6.87 10.22
C ILE A 74 -14.59 -7.98 9.50
N PHE A 75 -13.30 -7.82 9.23
CA PHE A 75 -12.50 -8.77 8.48
C PHE A 75 -12.35 -10.11 9.23
N ALA A 76 -12.16 -10.06 10.55
CA ALA A 76 -12.15 -11.25 11.39
C ALA A 76 -13.47 -12.02 11.32
N LYS A 77 -14.61 -11.31 11.30
CA LYS A 77 -15.94 -11.93 11.24
C LYS A 77 -16.18 -12.70 9.92
N TYR A 78 -15.64 -12.19 8.81
CA TYR A 78 -15.88 -12.75 7.47
C TYR A 78 -14.69 -13.54 6.92
N ASP A 79 -13.62 -13.71 7.70
CA ASP A 79 -12.36 -14.36 7.30
C ASP A 79 -11.74 -13.72 6.05
N VAL A 80 -11.71 -12.38 6.01
CA VAL A 80 -11.14 -11.58 4.93
C VAL A 80 -9.77 -11.06 5.34
N ALA A 81 -8.78 -11.14 4.45
CA ALA A 81 -7.43 -10.62 4.69
C ALA A 81 -7.29 -9.16 4.27
N PHE A 82 -6.40 -8.40 4.93
CA PHE A 82 -5.96 -7.11 4.42
C PHE A 82 -4.90 -7.27 3.33
N SER A 83 -5.06 -6.54 2.22
CA SER A 83 -3.95 -6.01 1.44
C SER A 83 -3.76 -4.57 1.90
N LEU A 84 -2.79 -4.30 2.78
CA LEU A 84 -2.52 -2.95 3.28
C LEU A 84 -1.87 -2.14 2.17
N GLY A 85 -2.67 -1.25 1.57
CA GLY A 85 -2.32 -0.55 0.34
C GLY A 85 -1.28 0.54 0.54
N ASP A 86 -0.33 0.63 -0.39
CA ASP A 86 0.71 1.66 -0.47
C ASP A 86 0.21 2.91 -1.20
N GLY A 87 -0.67 3.66 -0.58
CA GLY A 87 -1.30 4.85 -1.16
C GLY A 87 -0.33 5.98 -1.50
N LEU A 88 0.85 5.99 -0.87
CA LEU A 88 1.92 6.96 -1.10
C LEU A 88 3.12 6.34 -1.85
N ARG A 89 2.92 5.24 -2.56
CA ARG A 89 3.97 4.67 -3.42
C ARG A 89 4.45 5.66 -4.47
N PRO A 90 5.74 5.62 -4.87
CA PRO A 90 6.25 6.47 -5.94
C PRO A 90 5.65 6.06 -7.30
N GLY A 91 5.45 7.03 -8.18
CA GLY A 91 5.03 6.80 -9.57
C GLY A 91 6.16 6.98 -10.58
N SER A 92 7.36 7.31 -10.11
CA SER A 92 8.57 7.45 -10.91
C SER A 92 9.80 7.08 -10.10
N LEU A 93 10.92 6.80 -10.77
CA LEU A 93 12.20 6.53 -10.11
C LEU A 93 12.69 7.74 -9.29
N ALA A 94 12.37 8.96 -9.75
CA ALA A 94 12.75 10.20 -9.08
C ALA A 94 12.09 10.37 -7.70
N ASP A 95 10.91 9.79 -7.50
CA ASP A 95 10.14 9.88 -6.26
C ASP A 95 10.39 8.68 -5.33
N ALA A 96 11.12 7.66 -5.80
CA ALA A 96 11.35 6.44 -5.05
C ALA A 96 12.13 6.67 -3.75
N ASN A 97 11.74 5.93 -2.71
CA ASN A 97 12.40 5.93 -1.40
C ASN A 97 12.35 7.29 -0.69
N ASP A 98 11.39 8.13 -1.04
CA ASP A 98 11.20 9.41 -0.38
C ASP A 98 10.56 9.27 1.01
N ALA A 99 10.49 10.37 1.73
CA ALA A 99 9.94 10.39 3.09
C ALA A 99 8.46 9.97 3.13
N ALA A 100 7.67 10.26 2.09
CA ALA A 100 6.27 9.88 2.03
C ALA A 100 6.11 8.36 1.94
N GLN A 101 6.82 7.70 1.01
CA GLN A 101 6.81 6.25 0.85
C GLN A 101 7.24 5.54 2.13
N LEU A 102 8.37 5.95 2.71
CA LEU A 102 8.95 5.26 3.87
C LEU A 102 8.13 5.50 5.14
N SER A 103 7.54 6.69 5.32
CA SER A 103 6.66 6.96 6.45
C SER A 103 5.36 6.14 6.40
N GLU A 104 4.78 5.99 5.22
CA GLU A 104 3.62 5.11 5.06
C GLU A 104 3.98 3.66 5.40
N LEU A 105 5.12 3.14 4.91
CA LEU A 105 5.57 1.78 5.23
C LEU A 105 5.68 1.54 6.74
N MET A 106 6.21 2.50 7.50
CA MET A 106 6.26 2.42 8.96
C MET A 106 4.87 2.29 9.58
N THR A 107 3.90 3.04 9.05
CA THR A 107 2.50 2.94 9.49
C THR A 107 1.88 1.59 9.12
N LEU A 108 2.19 1.05 7.94
CA LEU A 108 1.72 -0.28 7.54
C LEU A 108 2.26 -1.37 8.49
N GLY A 109 3.47 -1.22 9.00
CA GLY A 109 4.00 -2.09 10.06
C GLY A 109 3.19 -2.01 11.36
N GLU A 110 2.85 -0.81 11.83
CA GLU A 110 1.96 -0.62 12.98
C GLU A 110 0.59 -1.28 12.77
N LEU A 111 -0.01 -1.04 11.60
CA LEU A 111 -1.32 -1.59 11.26
C LEU A 111 -1.30 -3.13 11.16
N THR A 112 -0.19 -3.70 10.74
CA THR A 112 0.02 -5.15 10.71
C THR A 112 -0.08 -5.76 12.10
N GLU A 113 0.60 -5.17 13.09
CA GLU A 113 0.51 -5.64 14.47
C GLU A 113 -0.92 -5.53 15.03
N ARG A 114 -1.61 -4.44 14.71
CA ARG A 114 -3.01 -4.24 15.13
C ARG A 114 -3.96 -5.27 14.51
N ALA A 115 -3.79 -5.60 13.24
CA ALA A 115 -4.58 -6.62 12.56
C ALA A 115 -4.31 -8.03 13.11
N TRP A 116 -3.03 -8.37 13.30
CA TRP A 116 -2.64 -9.66 13.87
C TRP A 116 -3.13 -9.85 15.32
N ALA A 117 -3.16 -8.78 16.11
CA ALA A 117 -3.73 -8.84 17.45
C ALA A 117 -5.24 -9.19 17.47
N LYS A 118 -5.90 -9.11 16.32
CA LYS A 118 -7.31 -9.49 16.10
C LYS A 118 -7.46 -10.72 15.19
N ASP A 119 -6.39 -11.49 15.01
CA ASP A 119 -6.34 -12.70 14.18
C ASP A 119 -6.71 -12.46 12.70
N VAL A 120 -6.45 -11.25 12.17
CA VAL A 120 -6.68 -10.91 10.76
C VAL A 120 -5.39 -11.03 9.97
N GLN A 121 -5.43 -11.76 8.87
CA GLN A 121 -4.29 -11.92 7.97
C GLN A 121 -4.00 -10.62 7.22
N VAL A 122 -2.71 -10.39 6.95
CA VAL A 122 -2.22 -9.17 6.29
C VAL A 122 -1.21 -9.55 5.21
N MET A 123 -1.29 -8.88 4.06
CA MET A 123 -0.16 -8.68 3.15
C MET A 123 0.06 -7.18 2.97
N ILE A 124 1.30 -6.79 2.70
CA ILE A 124 1.72 -5.41 2.53
C ILE A 124 1.90 -5.12 1.05
N GLU A 125 1.26 -4.07 0.54
CA GLU A 125 1.58 -3.57 -0.80
C GLU A 125 2.88 -2.76 -0.77
N GLY A 126 3.65 -2.88 -1.84
CA GLY A 126 4.92 -2.21 -1.99
C GLY A 126 5.11 -1.57 -3.37
N PRO A 127 6.12 -0.69 -3.50
CA PRO A 127 6.31 0.12 -4.68
C PRO A 127 6.67 -0.70 -5.92
N GLY A 128 6.20 -0.22 -7.08
CA GLY A 128 6.60 -0.71 -8.39
C GLY A 128 7.79 0.08 -8.96
N HIS A 129 7.74 1.41 -8.85
CA HIS A 129 8.74 2.30 -9.44
C HIS A 129 9.88 2.57 -8.46
N VAL A 130 10.91 1.72 -8.49
CA VAL A 130 12.15 1.90 -7.71
C VAL A 130 13.37 1.63 -8.58
N PRO A 131 14.50 2.34 -8.36
CA PRO A 131 15.76 2.01 -9.00
C PRO A 131 16.18 0.57 -8.71
N PHE A 132 16.75 -0.10 -9.70
CA PHE A 132 17.08 -1.52 -9.60
C PHE A 132 18.03 -1.83 -8.42
N ASP A 133 19.00 -0.97 -8.16
CA ASP A 133 19.96 -1.10 -7.08
C ASP A 133 19.35 -0.92 -5.68
N THR A 134 18.14 -0.35 -5.57
CA THR A 134 17.42 -0.18 -4.30
C THR A 134 16.30 -1.20 -4.05
N VAL A 135 16.08 -2.12 -4.97
CA VAL A 135 15.06 -3.19 -4.84
C VAL A 135 15.27 -3.98 -3.55
N ARG A 136 16.51 -4.42 -3.32
CA ARG A 136 16.87 -5.18 -2.11
C ARG A 136 16.57 -4.40 -0.83
N MET A 137 16.94 -3.12 -0.79
CA MET A 137 16.69 -2.26 0.38
C MET A 137 15.19 -2.17 0.70
N ASN A 138 14.32 -2.04 -0.33
CA ASN A 138 12.88 -1.95 -0.11
C ASN A 138 12.31 -3.19 0.56
N ILE A 139 12.68 -4.40 0.10
CA ILE A 139 12.17 -5.62 0.71
C ILE A 139 12.79 -5.91 2.09
N GLU A 140 14.06 -5.61 2.28
CA GLU A 140 14.70 -5.78 3.60
C GLU A 140 14.09 -4.82 4.63
N LEU A 141 13.78 -3.60 4.24
CA LEU A 141 13.11 -2.62 5.11
C LEU A 141 11.68 -3.08 5.43
N GLU A 142 10.91 -3.50 4.44
CA GLU A 142 9.56 -4.03 4.66
C GLU A 142 9.58 -5.18 5.66
N LYS A 143 10.43 -6.19 5.44
CA LYS A 143 10.57 -7.32 6.37
C LYS A 143 10.90 -6.89 7.79
N ALA A 144 11.73 -5.87 7.94
CA ALA A 144 12.13 -5.37 9.24
C ALA A 144 10.98 -4.64 9.96
N VAL A 145 10.24 -3.77 9.24
CA VAL A 145 9.23 -2.91 9.86
C VAL A 145 7.82 -3.53 9.86
N CYS A 146 7.55 -4.45 8.93
CA CYS A 146 6.27 -5.15 8.83
C CYS A 146 6.34 -6.61 9.31
N HIS A 147 7.37 -6.96 10.09
CA HIS A 147 7.48 -8.23 10.81
C HIS A 147 7.45 -9.48 9.91
N ASN A 148 8.03 -9.39 8.70
CA ASN A 148 7.99 -10.41 7.66
C ASN A 148 6.57 -10.75 7.16
N ALA A 149 5.63 -9.82 7.23
CA ALA A 149 4.35 -9.99 6.55
C ALA A 149 4.56 -10.26 5.04
N PRO A 150 3.68 -10.99 4.36
CA PRO A 150 3.81 -11.21 2.92
C PRO A 150 3.85 -9.88 2.16
N PHE A 151 4.86 -9.70 1.29
CA PHE A 151 5.05 -8.48 0.50
C PHE A 151 4.47 -8.65 -0.90
N TYR A 152 3.61 -7.75 -1.31
CA TYR A 152 2.95 -7.69 -2.60
C TYR A 152 3.41 -6.46 -3.38
N THR A 153 4.17 -6.64 -4.44
CA THR A 153 4.79 -5.55 -5.19
C THR A 153 4.31 -5.48 -6.63
N LEU A 154 4.38 -4.30 -7.23
CA LEU A 154 4.06 -4.08 -8.66
C LEU A 154 5.17 -4.59 -9.61
N GLY A 155 6.05 -5.48 -9.16
CA GLY A 155 7.09 -6.06 -9.98
C GLY A 155 8.35 -5.20 -10.12
N THR A 156 8.52 -4.17 -9.30
CA THR A 156 9.67 -3.23 -9.30
C THR A 156 10.04 -2.72 -10.69
N LEU A 157 9.22 -1.81 -11.19
CA LEU A 157 9.34 -1.22 -12.51
C LEU A 157 10.47 -0.20 -12.59
N THR A 158 11.23 -0.27 -13.66
CA THR A 158 12.17 0.77 -14.08
C THR A 158 11.66 1.47 -15.34
N THR A 159 10.35 1.78 -15.37
CA THR A 159 9.64 2.30 -16.55
C THR A 159 10.18 3.61 -17.07
N ASP A 160 10.68 4.48 -16.19
CA ASP A 160 11.29 5.77 -16.56
C ASP A 160 12.57 5.57 -17.41
N THR A 161 13.19 4.39 -17.30
CA THR A 161 14.39 4.03 -18.06
C THR A 161 14.04 3.44 -19.43
N ALA A 162 12.92 2.72 -19.53
CA ALA A 162 12.51 2.00 -20.73
C ALA A 162 11.00 2.12 -20.98
N PRO A 163 10.51 3.34 -21.27
CA PRO A 163 9.08 3.57 -21.47
C PRO A 163 8.54 2.73 -22.63
N GLY A 164 7.39 2.09 -22.40
CA GLY A 164 6.77 1.18 -23.36
C GLY A 164 7.26 -0.27 -23.29
N TYR A 165 8.28 -0.56 -22.48
CA TYR A 165 8.81 -1.92 -22.24
C TYR A 165 8.54 -2.39 -20.80
N ASP A 166 7.42 -1.97 -20.22
CA ASP A 166 7.07 -2.19 -18.83
C ASP A 166 7.02 -3.68 -18.46
N HIS A 167 6.52 -4.52 -19.36
CA HIS A 167 6.48 -5.98 -19.18
C HIS A 167 7.88 -6.61 -19.09
N ILE A 168 8.89 -6.03 -19.75
CA ILE A 168 10.28 -6.51 -19.68
C ILE A 168 10.94 -6.02 -18.40
N THR A 169 10.87 -4.71 -18.13
CA THR A 169 11.48 -4.12 -16.93
C THR A 169 10.84 -4.65 -15.65
N SER A 170 9.53 -4.90 -15.66
CA SER A 170 8.83 -5.53 -14.55
C SER A 170 9.28 -6.98 -14.34
N ALA A 171 9.46 -7.77 -15.39
CA ALA A 171 9.97 -9.13 -15.27
C ALA A 171 11.38 -9.18 -14.67
N ILE A 172 12.24 -8.24 -15.04
CA ILE A 172 13.59 -8.11 -14.47
C ILE A 172 13.51 -7.75 -12.98
N GLY A 173 12.75 -6.73 -12.63
CA GLY A 173 12.57 -6.29 -11.25
C GLY A 173 11.86 -7.34 -10.38
N ALA A 174 10.85 -8.03 -10.93
CA ALA A 174 10.16 -9.13 -10.27
C ALA A 174 11.10 -10.29 -9.94
N THR A 175 12.01 -10.63 -10.85
CA THR A 175 13.04 -11.65 -10.62
C THR A 175 13.97 -11.24 -9.48
N GLU A 176 14.40 -9.98 -9.48
CA GLU A 176 15.30 -9.47 -8.43
C GLU A 176 14.60 -9.43 -7.07
N ILE A 177 13.40 -8.86 -6.97
CA ILE A 177 12.71 -8.80 -5.68
C ILE A 177 12.26 -10.17 -5.19
N GLY A 178 11.89 -11.07 -6.12
CA GLY A 178 11.47 -12.43 -5.81
C GLY A 178 12.57 -13.24 -5.12
N ARG A 179 13.85 -13.07 -5.52
CA ARG A 179 14.98 -13.75 -4.85
C ARG A 179 15.20 -13.32 -3.39
N TYR A 180 14.69 -12.15 -2.99
CA TYR A 180 14.72 -11.67 -1.62
C TYR A 180 13.46 -12.00 -0.83
N GLY A 181 12.45 -12.59 -1.46
CA GLY A 181 11.29 -13.18 -0.80
C GLY A 181 10.01 -12.38 -0.86
N THR A 182 9.77 -11.62 -1.94
CA THR A 182 8.43 -11.10 -2.20
C THR A 182 7.44 -12.27 -2.34
N ALA A 183 6.25 -12.12 -1.81
CA ALA A 183 5.25 -13.20 -1.75
C ALA A 183 4.29 -13.18 -2.92
N MET A 184 3.98 -11.99 -3.45
CA MET A 184 3.04 -11.80 -4.54
C MET A 184 3.48 -10.64 -5.44
N LEU A 185 3.21 -10.78 -6.73
CA LEU A 185 3.50 -9.77 -7.74
C LEU A 185 2.21 -9.28 -8.37
N CYS A 186 2.07 -7.96 -8.50
CA CYS A 186 1.00 -7.35 -9.26
C CYS A 186 1.28 -7.49 -10.76
N TYR A 187 0.26 -7.40 -11.58
CA TYR A 187 0.42 -7.43 -13.02
C TYR A 187 1.00 -6.13 -13.57
N VAL A 188 1.69 -6.26 -14.71
CA VAL A 188 2.08 -5.16 -15.58
C VAL A 188 1.75 -5.54 -17.02
N THR A 189 1.13 -4.66 -17.73
CA THR A 189 0.76 -4.85 -19.14
C THR A 189 1.91 -4.52 -20.09
#